data_67c435647ab75d2d02f0df8efbc0951c
#
_entry.id   67c435647ab75d2d02f0df8efbc0951c
#
_cell.length_a   1.000
_cell.length_b   1.000
_cell.length_c   1.000
_cell.angle_alpha   90.00
_cell.angle_beta   90.00
_cell.angle_gamma   90.00
#
_symmetry.space_group_name_H-M   'P 1'
#
loop_
_entity.id
_entity.type
_entity.pdbx_description
1 polymer ?
#
loop_
_entity_poly.entity_id
_entity_poly.type
_entity_poly.pdbx_seq_one_letter_code
_entity_poly.pdbx_strand_id
1 'polypeptide(L)'
;MNRRLGSTEAIYYLLDTLYCLNFVVFVEMDGTLERANLDRALQAAQQEKPLLRARIAQVDGHPFFEAVPMEQAPLKAQVQTLRNWRLRLAEQLDTPFTGEAPLARFFWFGGRGGQSVAAMVFHHAIADGKSGAQVLVDALRRAGGEDLPVTLQAARPSAQDLDPINSKGVVESTVQKLGFWLGQGRATLKFAQQLPGYDPQLQAQRSIKAIPYTVSKEKGRALLAACRAHDTTVHGVLGAAQILAINSECGAPEERHLALNSLADLRGVLRDNLSADDLGLYIATLTTVHAVGASPDLWQLAKSIKSELSSLLHSGDANLIHSFYPRASLLPTSRHSARLVQAAAALGPPASMLTNIGNLQPLTLRNGVPIRSLAFMVSPPPQHPICVTVAGYAGGLHLHLLYDQTKLGDAQAQRIGNALIGFIDAAIDPSNPSEKP
;
A
#
# COMPACT_ATOMS: atom_id res chain seq x y z
N MET A 1 -17.83 15.57 -12.10
CA MET A 1 -16.96 15.73 -10.90
C MET A 1 -15.85 16.69 -11.30
N ASN A 2 -15.75 17.81 -10.64
CA ASN A 2 -14.59 18.72 -10.76
C ASN A 2 -14.25 19.13 -9.33
N ARG A 3 -13.17 18.57 -8.78
CA ARG A 3 -12.67 18.99 -7.48
C ARG A 3 -11.15 19.08 -7.47
N ARG A 4 -10.63 20.00 -6.68
CA ARG A 4 -9.19 20.08 -6.43
C ARG A 4 -8.71 18.78 -5.73
N LEU A 5 -7.49 18.36 -6.03
CA LEU A 5 -6.86 17.28 -5.29
C LEU A 5 -6.64 17.72 -3.84
N GLY A 6 -6.94 16.84 -2.88
CA GLY A 6 -6.48 17.02 -1.50
C GLY A 6 -4.95 16.97 -1.40
N SER A 7 -4.40 17.42 -0.27
CA SER A 7 -2.94 17.47 -0.11
C SER A 7 -2.26 16.11 -0.32
N THR A 8 -2.83 15.02 0.23
CA THR A 8 -2.29 13.68 0.04
C THR A 8 -2.33 13.25 -1.42
N GLU A 9 -3.48 13.43 -2.08
CA GLU A 9 -3.66 13.11 -3.49
C GLU A 9 -2.66 13.89 -4.36
N ALA A 10 -2.45 15.17 -4.05
CA ALA A 10 -1.50 16.03 -4.76
C ALA A 10 -0.03 15.63 -4.49
N ILE A 11 0.31 15.19 -3.27
CA ILE A 11 1.63 14.63 -2.94
C ILE A 11 1.91 13.43 -3.84
N TYR A 12 0.99 12.45 -3.88
CA TYR A 12 1.16 11.26 -4.70
C TYR A 12 1.24 11.60 -6.19
N TYR A 13 0.41 12.52 -6.68
CA TYR A 13 0.45 12.97 -8.07
C TYR A 13 1.76 13.68 -8.42
N LEU A 14 2.25 14.59 -7.57
CA LEU A 14 3.50 15.31 -7.81
C LEU A 14 4.70 14.35 -7.78
N LEU A 15 4.75 13.45 -6.80
CA LEU A 15 5.82 12.44 -6.72
C LEU A 15 5.80 11.48 -7.91
N ASP A 16 4.60 11.12 -8.42
CA ASP A 16 4.45 10.26 -9.59
C ASP A 16 5.08 10.86 -10.86
N THR A 17 5.20 12.19 -10.93
CA THR A 17 5.94 12.86 -12.03
C THR A 17 7.46 12.65 -11.99
N LEU A 18 8.00 12.17 -10.85
CA LEU A 18 9.43 11.88 -10.68
C LEU A 18 9.71 10.37 -10.71
N TYR A 19 8.81 9.58 -10.16
CA TYR A 19 8.88 8.12 -10.10
C TYR A 19 7.47 7.57 -9.88
N CYS A 20 7.12 6.53 -10.61
CA CYS A 20 5.76 5.97 -10.52
C CYS A 20 5.43 5.50 -9.10
N LEU A 21 4.23 5.84 -8.64
CA LEU A 21 3.65 5.40 -7.38
C LEU A 21 2.39 4.56 -7.61
N ASN A 22 2.43 3.71 -8.64
CA ASN A 22 1.32 2.82 -8.93
C ASN A 22 1.23 1.69 -7.90
N PHE A 23 0.04 1.16 -7.75
CA PHE A 23 -0.17 -0.13 -7.09
C PHE A 23 -1.06 -1.02 -7.94
N VAL A 24 -0.98 -2.31 -7.70
CA VAL A 24 -1.79 -3.33 -8.38
C VAL A 24 -2.42 -4.24 -7.35
N VAL A 25 -3.71 -4.51 -7.51
CA VAL A 25 -4.45 -5.56 -6.80
C VAL A 25 -4.75 -6.67 -7.78
N PHE A 26 -4.62 -7.91 -7.37
CA PHE A 26 -4.86 -9.05 -8.26
C PHE A 26 -5.47 -10.25 -7.53
N VAL A 27 -6.18 -11.05 -8.31
CA VAL A 27 -6.86 -12.28 -7.88
C VAL A 27 -6.40 -13.42 -8.76
N GLU A 28 -5.86 -14.48 -8.15
CA GLU A 28 -5.57 -15.75 -8.83
C GLU A 28 -6.77 -16.69 -8.71
N MET A 29 -7.15 -17.33 -9.79
CA MET A 29 -8.33 -18.22 -9.84
C MET A 29 -8.10 -19.48 -10.67
N ASP A 30 -8.83 -20.55 -10.35
CA ASP A 30 -8.84 -21.81 -11.09
C ASP A 30 -10.09 -21.86 -11.98
N GLY A 31 -10.04 -21.14 -13.07
CA GLY A 31 -11.12 -20.99 -14.03
C GLY A 31 -10.91 -19.79 -14.93
N THR A 32 -11.87 -19.54 -15.77
CA THR A 32 -11.85 -18.40 -16.71
C THR A 32 -13.16 -17.63 -16.64
N LEU A 33 -13.08 -16.34 -16.94
CA LEU A 33 -14.24 -15.47 -17.13
C LEU A 33 -14.29 -15.01 -18.60
N GLU A 34 -15.48 -14.86 -19.10
CA GLU A 34 -15.67 -14.35 -20.46
C GLU A 34 -15.29 -12.87 -20.54
N ARG A 35 -14.53 -12.51 -21.56
CA ARG A 35 -14.10 -11.13 -21.79
C ARG A 35 -15.27 -10.14 -21.83
N ALA A 36 -16.37 -10.51 -22.50
CA ALA A 36 -17.54 -9.65 -22.58
C ALA A 36 -18.16 -9.35 -21.22
N ASN A 37 -18.12 -10.33 -20.29
CA ASN A 37 -18.59 -10.14 -18.91
C ASN A 37 -17.64 -9.24 -18.13
N LEU A 38 -16.34 -9.40 -18.30
CA LEU A 38 -15.33 -8.53 -17.70
C LEU A 38 -15.50 -7.08 -18.18
N ASP A 39 -15.59 -6.86 -19.49
CA ASP A 39 -15.75 -5.51 -20.05
C ASP A 39 -17.04 -4.83 -19.55
N ARG A 40 -18.16 -5.56 -19.45
CA ARG A 40 -19.41 -5.05 -18.86
C ARG A 40 -19.27 -4.72 -17.37
N ALA A 41 -18.59 -5.57 -16.61
CA ALA A 41 -18.34 -5.34 -15.18
C ALA A 41 -17.46 -4.11 -14.94
N LEU A 42 -16.44 -3.91 -15.77
CA LEU A 42 -15.57 -2.73 -15.70
C LEU A 42 -16.32 -1.44 -16.07
N GLN A 43 -17.20 -1.49 -17.06
CA GLN A 43 -18.09 -0.36 -17.39
C GLN A 43 -19.02 -0.02 -16.22
N ALA A 44 -19.63 -1.02 -15.59
CA ALA A 44 -20.46 -0.82 -14.40
C ALA A 44 -19.66 -0.16 -13.25
N ALA A 45 -18.44 -0.63 -12.99
CA ALA A 45 -17.55 -0.01 -12.00
C ALA A 45 -17.23 1.47 -12.31
N GLN A 46 -17.01 1.81 -13.60
CA GLN A 46 -16.80 3.19 -14.03
C GLN A 46 -18.06 4.06 -13.89
N GLN A 47 -19.24 3.50 -14.09
CA GLN A 47 -20.51 4.19 -13.85
C GLN A 47 -20.68 4.52 -12.38
N GLU A 48 -20.43 3.55 -11.51
CA GLU A 48 -20.59 3.72 -10.06
C GLU A 48 -19.58 4.69 -9.46
N LYS A 49 -18.31 4.58 -9.88
CA LYS A 49 -17.18 5.23 -9.21
C LYS A 49 -16.54 6.30 -10.11
N PRO A 50 -16.87 7.57 -9.87
CA PRO A 50 -16.41 8.68 -10.72
C PRO A 50 -14.89 8.78 -10.87
N LEU A 51 -14.11 8.38 -9.86
CA LEU A 51 -12.65 8.40 -9.91
C LEU A 51 -12.06 7.42 -10.93
N LEU A 52 -12.78 6.35 -11.30
CA LEU A 52 -12.34 5.43 -12.36
C LEU A 52 -12.44 6.02 -13.79
N ARG A 53 -13.06 7.19 -13.92
CA ARG A 53 -13.12 7.94 -15.18
C ARG A 53 -12.60 9.37 -15.02
N ALA A 54 -11.78 9.59 -14.00
CA ALA A 54 -11.14 10.87 -13.78
C ALA A 54 -9.81 10.96 -14.53
N ARG A 55 -9.49 12.16 -14.99
CA ARG A 55 -8.13 12.60 -15.31
C ARG A 55 -7.68 13.66 -14.32
N ILE A 56 -6.40 13.92 -14.25
CA ILE A 56 -5.86 15.05 -13.48
C ILE A 56 -5.56 16.18 -14.43
N ALA A 57 -6.46 17.15 -14.48
CA ALA A 57 -6.32 18.38 -15.25
C ALA A 57 -5.61 19.47 -14.42
N GLN A 58 -5.14 20.52 -15.09
CA GLN A 58 -4.59 21.69 -14.44
C GLN A 58 -5.57 22.88 -14.60
N VAL A 59 -5.97 23.45 -13.48
CA VAL A 59 -6.77 24.68 -13.45
C VAL A 59 -5.96 25.74 -12.69
N ASP A 60 -5.64 26.83 -13.34
CA ASP A 60 -4.74 27.87 -12.80
C ASP A 60 -3.40 27.30 -12.29
N GLY A 61 -2.87 26.30 -13.01
CA GLY A 61 -1.63 25.62 -12.66
C GLY A 61 -1.72 24.60 -11.52
N HIS A 62 -2.89 24.39 -10.91
CA HIS A 62 -3.12 23.47 -9.80
C HIS A 62 -3.79 22.16 -10.28
N PRO A 63 -3.52 21.01 -9.62
CA PRO A 63 -4.10 19.74 -10.01
C PRO A 63 -5.56 19.60 -9.58
N PHE A 64 -6.43 19.20 -10.52
CA PHE A 64 -7.86 18.94 -10.32
C PHE A 64 -8.25 17.58 -10.91
N PHE A 65 -9.12 16.85 -10.21
CA PHE A 65 -9.83 15.75 -10.84
C PHE A 65 -10.94 16.27 -11.73
N GLU A 66 -10.91 15.88 -12.97
CA GLU A 66 -11.94 16.15 -13.97
C GLU A 66 -12.56 14.84 -14.45
N ALA A 67 -13.88 14.73 -14.43
CA ALA A 67 -14.56 13.56 -14.96
C ALA A 67 -14.57 13.58 -16.48
N VAL A 68 -14.18 12.48 -17.09
CA VAL A 68 -14.21 12.26 -18.53
C VAL A 68 -15.42 11.39 -18.89
N PRO A 69 -16.13 11.66 -20.00
CA PRO A 69 -17.14 10.75 -20.53
C PRO A 69 -16.60 9.34 -20.72
N MET A 70 -17.39 8.32 -20.36
CA MET A 70 -16.95 6.92 -20.43
C MET A 70 -16.54 6.48 -21.84
N GLU A 71 -17.18 7.04 -22.84
CA GLU A 71 -16.92 6.74 -24.26
C GLU A 71 -15.51 7.20 -24.67
N GLN A 72 -14.98 8.23 -24.01
CA GLN A 72 -13.64 8.77 -24.29
C GLN A 72 -12.54 8.03 -23.53
N ALA A 73 -12.87 7.39 -22.40
CA ALA A 73 -11.89 6.71 -21.55
C ALA A 73 -12.46 5.38 -21.00
N PRO A 74 -12.85 4.43 -21.85
CA PRO A 74 -13.42 3.17 -21.39
C PRO A 74 -12.33 2.30 -20.75
N LEU A 75 -12.60 1.81 -19.53
CA LEU A 75 -11.80 0.77 -18.91
C LEU A 75 -12.15 -0.57 -19.54
N LYS A 76 -11.18 -1.23 -20.17
CA LYS A 76 -11.35 -2.49 -20.88
C LYS A 76 -10.34 -3.53 -20.41
N ALA A 77 -10.71 -4.81 -20.51
CA ALA A 77 -9.82 -5.91 -20.20
C ALA A 77 -8.70 -6.03 -21.25
N GLN A 78 -7.45 -5.82 -20.81
CA GLN A 78 -6.25 -6.09 -21.60
C GLN A 78 -5.90 -7.57 -21.42
N VAL A 79 -6.20 -8.38 -22.43
CA VAL A 79 -5.99 -9.83 -22.37
C VAL A 79 -4.54 -10.15 -22.69
N GLN A 80 -3.88 -10.91 -21.81
CA GLN A 80 -2.49 -11.36 -21.94
C GLN A 80 -2.38 -12.86 -21.63
N THR A 81 -1.24 -13.46 -21.98
CA THR A 81 -0.94 -14.84 -21.60
C THR A 81 -0.56 -14.93 -20.12
N LEU A 82 -0.85 -16.06 -19.48
CA LEU A 82 -0.52 -16.29 -18.07
C LEU A 82 1.00 -16.39 -17.81
N ARG A 83 1.81 -16.60 -18.87
CA ARG A 83 3.26 -16.70 -18.73
C ARG A 83 3.87 -15.39 -18.20
N ASN A 84 4.66 -15.49 -17.13
CA ASN A 84 5.37 -14.34 -16.52
C ASN A 84 4.44 -13.20 -16.03
N TRP A 85 3.18 -13.50 -15.70
CA TRP A 85 2.22 -12.48 -15.29
C TRP A 85 2.70 -11.62 -14.10
N ARG A 86 3.43 -12.23 -13.12
CA ARG A 86 3.97 -11.48 -11.98
C ARG A 86 5.00 -10.44 -12.40
N LEU A 87 5.88 -10.79 -13.34
CA LEU A 87 6.84 -9.84 -13.91
C LEU A 87 6.11 -8.71 -14.65
N ARG A 88 5.09 -9.06 -15.45
CA ARG A 88 4.27 -8.06 -16.15
C ARG A 88 3.56 -7.10 -15.20
N LEU A 89 3.05 -7.59 -14.08
CA LEU A 89 2.45 -6.73 -13.08
C LEU A 89 3.49 -5.87 -12.34
N ALA A 90 4.68 -6.40 -12.05
CA ALA A 90 5.77 -5.62 -11.48
C ALA A 90 6.21 -4.49 -12.43
N GLU A 91 6.28 -4.73 -13.76
CA GLU A 91 6.53 -3.69 -14.77
C GLU A 91 5.48 -2.57 -14.72
N GLN A 92 4.20 -2.90 -14.43
CA GLN A 92 3.13 -1.91 -14.33
C GLN A 92 3.28 -0.98 -13.12
N LEU A 93 4.01 -1.39 -12.09
CA LEU A 93 4.31 -0.53 -10.94
C LEU A 93 5.18 0.67 -11.31
N ASP A 94 5.96 0.55 -12.38
CA ASP A 94 6.84 1.60 -12.88
C ASP A 94 6.46 2.09 -14.31
N THR A 95 5.25 1.75 -14.76
CA THR A 95 4.70 2.22 -16.04
C THR A 95 3.78 3.42 -15.79
N PRO A 96 4.18 4.65 -16.16
CA PRO A 96 3.44 5.87 -15.81
C PRO A 96 2.04 5.90 -16.43
N PHE A 97 1.12 6.57 -15.73
CA PHE A 97 -0.12 7.06 -16.34
C PHE A 97 0.19 8.40 -17.02
N THR A 98 -0.15 8.54 -18.27
CA THR A 98 0.19 9.72 -19.10
C THR A 98 -0.67 10.95 -18.81
N GLY A 99 -1.40 10.96 -17.67
CA GLY A 99 -2.31 12.05 -17.27
C GLY A 99 -3.68 12.00 -17.93
N GLU A 100 -3.83 11.21 -19.00
CA GLU A 100 -5.11 10.95 -19.66
C GLU A 100 -5.91 9.89 -18.90
N ALA A 101 -7.22 10.01 -18.92
CA ALA A 101 -8.10 9.03 -18.29
C ALA A 101 -8.13 7.72 -19.11
N PRO A 102 -8.41 6.59 -18.45
CA PRO A 102 -8.60 6.40 -17.02
C PRO A 102 -7.29 6.26 -16.24
N LEU A 103 -7.28 6.67 -14.98
CA LEU A 103 -6.14 6.49 -14.06
C LEU A 103 -6.12 5.07 -13.43
N ALA A 104 -6.65 4.10 -14.17
CA ALA A 104 -6.65 2.69 -13.85
C ALA A 104 -6.47 1.86 -15.14
N ARG A 105 -5.87 0.66 -15.01
CA ARG A 105 -5.74 -0.33 -16.09
C ARG A 105 -6.20 -1.69 -15.57
N PHE A 106 -6.88 -2.46 -16.39
CA PHE A 106 -7.28 -3.82 -16.04
C PHE A 106 -6.59 -4.83 -16.96
N PHE A 107 -5.98 -5.85 -16.35
CA PHE A 107 -5.32 -6.95 -17.03
C PHE A 107 -6.02 -8.26 -16.73
N TRP A 108 -6.21 -9.06 -17.77
CA TRP A 108 -6.67 -10.43 -17.68
C TRP A 108 -5.60 -11.35 -18.24
N PHE A 109 -5.02 -12.18 -17.38
CA PHE A 109 -4.05 -13.18 -17.78
C PHE A 109 -4.75 -14.55 -17.82
N GLY A 110 -4.89 -15.13 -19.00
CA GLY A 110 -5.46 -16.45 -19.21
C GLY A 110 -4.41 -17.46 -19.71
N GLY A 111 -4.60 -18.73 -19.35
CA GLY A 111 -3.74 -19.83 -19.77
C GLY A 111 -4.53 -21.05 -20.22
N ARG A 112 -3.86 -21.99 -20.90
CA ARG A 112 -4.47 -23.25 -21.40
C ARG A 112 -4.86 -24.23 -20.28
N GLY A 113 -4.38 -24.07 -19.06
CA GLY A 113 -4.64 -24.95 -17.93
C GLY A 113 -5.84 -24.59 -17.07
N GLY A 114 -6.73 -23.70 -17.53
CA GLY A 114 -7.88 -23.23 -16.76
C GLY A 114 -7.55 -22.27 -15.63
N GLN A 115 -6.29 -21.90 -15.45
CA GLN A 115 -5.87 -20.89 -14.48
C GLN A 115 -5.89 -19.51 -15.10
N SER A 116 -6.25 -18.50 -14.29
CA SER A 116 -6.25 -17.12 -14.72
C SER A 116 -5.91 -16.16 -13.58
N VAL A 117 -5.53 -14.93 -13.95
CA VAL A 117 -5.30 -13.84 -13.03
C VAL A 117 -6.02 -12.60 -13.54
N ALA A 118 -6.84 -12.00 -12.68
CA ALA A 118 -7.40 -10.68 -12.88
C ALA A 118 -6.60 -9.66 -12.07
N ALA A 119 -6.16 -8.59 -12.68
CA ALA A 119 -5.40 -7.56 -12.00
C ALA A 119 -5.87 -6.15 -12.37
N MET A 120 -5.88 -5.26 -11.40
CA MET A 120 -6.21 -3.86 -11.61
C MET A 120 -5.09 -2.98 -11.06
N VAL A 121 -4.53 -2.17 -11.94
CA VAL A 121 -3.47 -1.20 -11.63
C VAL A 121 -4.10 0.15 -11.46
N PHE A 122 -3.69 0.89 -10.43
CA PHE A 122 -4.19 2.23 -10.14
C PHE A 122 -3.06 3.24 -10.01
N HIS A 123 -3.30 4.44 -10.50
CA HIS A 123 -2.59 5.61 -10.03
C HIS A 123 -3.00 5.88 -8.57
N HIS A 124 -2.02 6.04 -7.67
CA HIS A 124 -2.32 6.07 -6.23
C HIS A 124 -3.14 7.30 -5.78
N ALA A 125 -3.21 8.37 -6.58
CA ALA A 125 -4.04 9.53 -6.25
C ALA A 125 -5.56 9.23 -6.23
N ILE A 126 -6.02 8.17 -6.94
CA ILE A 126 -7.47 7.86 -7.03
C ILE A 126 -7.93 6.73 -6.11
N ALA A 127 -7.01 5.97 -5.54
CA ALA A 127 -7.33 4.77 -4.76
C ALA A 127 -6.23 4.42 -3.76
N ASP A 128 -6.60 3.68 -2.74
CA ASP A 128 -5.70 2.93 -1.87
C ASP A 128 -5.91 1.42 -2.01
N GLY A 129 -5.09 0.62 -1.32
CA GLY A 129 -5.13 -0.85 -1.44
C GLY A 129 -6.49 -1.46 -1.10
N LYS A 130 -7.21 -0.92 -0.09
CA LYS A 130 -8.53 -1.44 0.30
C LYS A 130 -9.60 -1.12 -0.72
N SER A 131 -9.72 0.14 -1.13
CA SER A 131 -10.73 0.53 -2.12
C SER A 131 -10.43 -0.02 -3.50
N GLY A 132 -9.16 -0.15 -3.87
CA GLY A 132 -8.75 -0.83 -5.11
C GLY A 132 -9.11 -2.32 -5.10
N ALA A 133 -8.91 -3.02 -3.97
CA ALA A 133 -9.32 -4.41 -3.81
C ALA A 133 -10.83 -4.58 -3.93
N GLN A 134 -11.62 -3.69 -3.31
CA GLN A 134 -13.08 -3.72 -3.39
C GLN A 134 -13.58 -3.54 -4.83
N VAL A 135 -13.00 -2.58 -5.58
CA VAL A 135 -13.35 -2.38 -7.00
C VAL A 135 -13.11 -3.65 -7.81
N LEU A 136 -11.96 -4.31 -7.62
CA LEU A 136 -11.64 -5.56 -8.33
C LEU A 136 -12.60 -6.68 -7.93
N VAL A 137 -12.90 -6.85 -6.63
CA VAL A 137 -13.84 -7.85 -6.11
C VAL A 137 -15.22 -7.66 -6.72
N ASP A 138 -15.77 -6.45 -6.74
CA ASP A 138 -17.10 -6.18 -7.28
C ASP A 138 -17.16 -6.40 -8.80
N ALA A 139 -16.08 -6.01 -9.52
CA ALA A 139 -15.98 -6.30 -10.95
C ALA A 139 -15.96 -7.82 -11.23
N LEU A 140 -15.23 -8.60 -10.42
CA LEU A 140 -15.18 -10.05 -10.59
C LEU A 140 -16.51 -10.73 -10.20
N ARG A 141 -17.21 -10.27 -9.15
CA ARG A 141 -18.55 -10.77 -8.79
C ARG A 141 -19.54 -10.58 -9.92
N ARG A 142 -19.56 -9.38 -10.52
CA ARG A 142 -20.42 -9.11 -11.71
C ARG A 142 -20.02 -9.98 -12.89
N ALA A 143 -18.73 -10.06 -13.21
CA ALA A 143 -18.25 -10.89 -14.31
C ALA A 143 -18.52 -12.38 -14.09
N GLY A 144 -18.56 -12.83 -12.83
CA GLY A 144 -18.95 -14.17 -12.39
C GLY A 144 -20.46 -14.41 -12.36
N GLY A 145 -21.28 -13.46 -12.80
CA GLY A 145 -22.74 -13.60 -12.96
C GLY A 145 -23.57 -13.16 -11.77
N GLU A 146 -23.00 -12.43 -10.80
CA GLU A 146 -23.77 -11.82 -9.74
C GLU A 146 -24.45 -10.53 -10.23
N ASP A 147 -25.72 -10.39 -9.97
CA ASP A 147 -26.50 -9.20 -10.30
C ASP A 147 -26.35 -8.17 -9.19
N LEU A 148 -25.29 -7.36 -9.27
CA LEU A 148 -25.04 -6.24 -8.38
C LEU A 148 -25.61 -4.97 -9.02
N PRO A 149 -26.53 -4.25 -8.34
CA PRO A 149 -27.10 -3.03 -8.86
C PRO A 149 -26.01 -1.97 -9.06
N VAL A 150 -26.10 -1.21 -10.14
CA VAL A 150 -25.21 -0.07 -10.39
C VAL A 150 -25.71 1.12 -9.59
N THR A 151 -25.01 1.47 -8.52
CA THR A 151 -25.36 2.62 -7.66
C THR A 151 -24.38 3.76 -7.95
N LEU A 152 -24.89 4.84 -8.52
CA LEU A 152 -24.07 6.04 -8.79
C LEU A 152 -23.59 6.65 -7.49
N GLN A 153 -22.29 6.63 -7.26
CA GLN A 153 -21.69 7.24 -6.08
C GLN A 153 -21.25 8.66 -6.40
N ALA A 154 -21.42 9.56 -5.44
CA ALA A 154 -20.77 10.87 -5.49
C ALA A 154 -19.26 10.68 -5.20
N ALA A 155 -18.42 11.47 -5.86
CA ALA A 155 -17.01 11.52 -5.48
C ALA A 155 -16.89 12.02 -4.05
N ARG A 156 -16.26 11.24 -3.18
CA ARG A 156 -16.05 11.62 -1.79
C ARG A 156 -15.02 12.74 -1.68
N PRO A 157 -15.10 13.54 -0.61
CA PRO A 157 -14.08 14.53 -0.29
C PRO A 157 -12.72 13.87 -0.02
N SER A 158 -11.65 14.66 -0.06
CA SER A 158 -10.30 14.16 0.28
C SER A 158 -10.20 13.84 1.78
N ALA A 159 -9.18 13.03 2.14
CA ALA A 159 -8.90 12.72 3.54
C ALA A 159 -8.72 13.98 4.39
N GLN A 160 -8.10 15.04 3.85
CA GLN A 160 -7.93 16.32 4.56
C GLN A 160 -9.24 17.06 4.82
N ASP A 161 -10.17 17.00 3.87
CA ASP A 161 -11.48 17.65 4.05
C ASP A 161 -12.31 16.94 5.13
N LEU A 162 -12.08 15.64 5.31
CA LEU A 162 -12.75 14.80 6.30
C LEU A 162 -12.01 14.72 7.64
N ASP A 163 -10.86 15.37 7.78
CA ASP A 163 -10.06 15.32 9.00
C ASP A 163 -10.80 16.02 10.16
N PRO A 164 -11.03 15.31 11.30
CA PRO A 164 -11.65 15.89 12.48
C PRO A 164 -10.93 17.12 13.04
N ILE A 165 -9.63 17.26 12.80
CA ILE A 165 -8.84 18.41 13.26
C ILE A 165 -9.36 19.73 12.69
N ASN A 166 -9.98 19.71 11.52
CA ASN A 166 -10.54 20.88 10.87
C ASN A 166 -11.81 21.43 11.59
N SER A 167 -12.40 20.63 12.48
CA SER A 167 -13.52 21.04 13.34
C SER A 167 -13.07 21.56 14.71
N LYS A 168 -11.78 21.45 15.03
CA LYS A 168 -11.22 21.96 16.29
C LYS A 168 -10.93 23.45 16.22
N GLY A 169 -10.93 24.10 17.40
CA GLY A 169 -10.52 25.49 17.51
C GLY A 169 -9.07 25.72 17.06
N VAL A 170 -8.76 26.94 16.62
CA VAL A 170 -7.42 27.29 16.09
C VAL A 170 -6.32 27.00 17.12
N VAL A 171 -6.55 27.31 18.39
CA VAL A 171 -5.58 27.08 19.47
C VAL A 171 -5.34 25.58 19.69
N GLU A 172 -6.41 24.78 19.81
CA GLU A 172 -6.33 23.33 20.02
C GLU A 172 -5.60 22.63 18.85
N SER A 173 -5.97 22.98 17.61
CA SER A 173 -5.33 22.42 16.42
C SER A 173 -3.84 22.81 16.32
N THR A 174 -3.47 24.02 16.75
CA THR A 174 -2.08 24.49 16.75
C THR A 174 -1.26 23.76 17.80
N VAL A 175 -1.78 23.59 19.03
CA VAL A 175 -1.12 22.85 20.10
C VAL A 175 -0.90 21.40 19.72
N GLN A 176 -1.92 20.74 19.14
CA GLN A 176 -1.81 19.36 18.69
C GLN A 176 -0.74 19.22 17.58
N LYS A 177 -0.73 20.10 16.59
CA LYS A 177 0.29 20.13 15.53
C LYS A 177 1.69 20.31 16.10
N LEU A 178 1.88 21.26 17.03
CA LEU A 178 3.18 21.51 17.67
C LEU A 178 3.66 20.27 18.46
N GLY A 179 2.77 19.65 19.24
CA GLY A 179 3.08 18.42 19.97
C GLY A 179 3.52 17.28 19.05
N PHE A 180 2.77 17.08 17.97
CA PHE A 180 3.10 16.11 16.93
C PHE A 180 4.46 16.39 16.28
N TRP A 181 4.75 17.64 15.89
CA TRP A 181 6.02 18.04 15.29
C TRP A 181 7.20 17.80 16.23
N LEU A 182 7.04 18.12 17.51
CA LEU A 182 8.08 17.85 18.52
C LEU A 182 8.30 16.35 18.73
N GLY A 183 7.25 15.54 18.72
CA GLY A 183 7.33 14.09 18.81
C GLY A 183 8.07 13.47 17.63
N GLN A 184 7.72 13.87 16.41
CA GLN A 184 8.39 13.40 15.20
C GLN A 184 9.84 13.88 15.10
N GLY A 185 10.14 15.11 15.51
CA GLY A 185 11.52 15.61 15.59
C GLY A 185 12.38 14.75 16.51
N ARG A 186 11.86 14.33 17.68
CA ARG A 186 12.56 13.41 18.59
C ARG A 186 12.78 12.02 17.96
N ALA A 187 11.81 11.50 17.19
CA ALA A 187 11.97 10.23 16.48
C ALA A 187 13.07 10.33 15.42
N THR A 188 13.13 11.44 14.68
CA THR A 188 14.15 11.69 13.64
C THR A 188 15.56 11.80 14.26
N LEU A 189 15.68 12.35 15.48
CA LEU A 189 16.96 12.44 16.22
C LEU A 189 17.52 11.08 16.67
N LYS A 190 16.73 10.00 16.61
CA LYS A 190 17.23 8.64 16.92
C LYS A 190 18.16 8.05 15.86
N PHE A 191 18.46 8.78 14.78
CA PHE A 191 19.40 8.38 13.72
C PHE A 191 19.22 6.93 13.26
N ALA A 192 18.06 6.61 12.69
CA ALA A 192 17.79 5.27 12.17
C ALA A 192 18.84 4.88 11.12
N GLN A 193 19.35 3.66 11.25
CA GLN A 193 20.36 3.12 10.35
C GLN A 193 19.72 2.71 9.02
N GLN A 194 20.41 3.04 7.93
CA GLN A 194 20.05 2.60 6.61
C GLN A 194 20.55 1.17 6.34
N LEU A 195 19.81 0.43 5.51
CA LEU A 195 20.24 -0.87 5.02
C LEU A 195 21.60 -0.74 4.30
N PRO A 196 22.63 -1.53 4.68
CA PRO A 196 23.92 -1.50 4.02
C PRO A 196 23.83 -1.75 2.51
N GLY A 197 24.60 -0.96 1.75
CA GLY A 197 24.63 -1.07 0.30
C GLY A 197 23.43 -0.47 -0.45
N TYR A 198 22.47 0.11 0.26
CA TYR A 198 21.32 0.77 -0.36
C TYR A 198 21.59 2.25 -0.64
N ASP A 199 21.39 2.68 -1.89
CA ASP A 199 21.46 4.08 -2.29
C ASP A 199 20.03 4.65 -2.47
N PRO A 200 19.59 5.63 -1.64
CA PRO A 200 18.29 6.24 -1.74
C PRO A 200 18.14 7.21 -2.91
N GLN A 201 19.21 7.53 -3.65
CA GLN A 201 19.15 8.47 -4.74
C GLN A 201 18.19 7.97 -5.84
N LEU A 202 17.44 8.91 -6.41
CA LEU A 202 16.55 8.60 -7.50
C LEU A 202 17.34 8.22 -8.75
N GLN A 203 17.14 7.01 -9.24
CA GLN A 203 17.73 6.56 -10.51
C GLN A 203 16.85 7.02 -11.68
N ALA A 204 17.50 7.30 -12.82
CA ALA A 204 16.79 7.68 -14.05
C ALA A 204 15.89 6.55 -14.58
N GLN A 205 16.28 5.31 -14.33
CA GLN A 205 15.54 4.11 -14.71
C GLN A 205 15.44 3.19 -13.51
N ARG A 206 14.24 2.72 -13.20
CA ARG A 206 13.95 1.81 -12.09
C ARG A 206 13.65 0.43 -12.63
N SER A 207 13.81 -0.58 -11.79
CA SER A 207 13.45 -1.96 -12.09
C SER A 207 12.80 -2.59 -10.86
N ILE A 208 11.48 -2.48 -10.75
CA ILE A 208 10.75 -2.99 -9.59
C ILE A 208 10.63 -4.52 -9.70
N LYS A 209 11.02 -5.20 -8.64
CA LYS A 209 10.91 -6.64 -8.47
C LYS A 209 10.02 -6.98 -7.30
N ALA A 210 9.38 -8.14 -7.37
CA ALA A 210 8.52 -8.67 -6.34
C ALA A 210 8.85 -10.14 -6.05
N ILE A 211 9.12 -10.46 -4.80
CA ILE A 211 9.32 -11.83 -4.32
C ILE A 211 8.07 -12.23 -3.54
N PRO A 212 7.28 -13.22 -4.01
CA PRO A 212 6.07 -13.65 -3.33
C PRO A 212 6.39 -14.63 -2.20
N TYR A 213 5.66 -14.48 -1.09
CA TYR A 213 5.64 -15.42 0.02
C TYR A 213 4.20 -15.72 0.43
N THR A 214 3.97 -16.90 0.98
CA THR A 214 2.65 -17.32 1.46
C THR A 214 2.78 -17.97 2.84
N VAL A 215 1.98 -17.48 3.78
CA VAL A 215 1.75 -18.15 5.07
C VAL A 215 0.44 -18.94 4.93
N SER A 216 0.50 -20.26 5.10
CA SER A 216 -0.67 -21.13 4.93
C SER A 216 -1.79 -20.78 5.93
N LYS A 217 -3.00 -21.24 5.66
CA LYS A 217 -4.16 -21.06 6.55
C LYS A 217 -3.89 -21.58 7.97
N GLU A 218 -3.21 -22.71 8.09
CA GLU A 218 -2.83 -23.34 9.37
C GLU A 218 -1.85 -22.43 10.12
N LYS A 219 -0.77 -22.01 9.46
CA LYS A 219 0.21 -21.07 9.99
C LYS A 219 -0.41 -19.70 10.32
N GLY A 220 -1.32 -19.20 9.50
CA GLY A 220 -2.03 -17.94 9.75
C GLY A 220 -2.89 -17.99 11.03
N ARG A 221 -3.57 -19.11 11.27
CA ARG A 221 -4.32 -19.34 12.54
C ARG A 221 -3.39 -19.42 13.76
N ALA A 222 -2.28 -20.15 13.63
CA ALA A 222 -1.28 -20.27 14.69
C ALA A 222 -0.65 -18.89 15.00
N LEU A 223 -0.30 -18.11 13.97
CA LEU A 223 0.22 -16.75 14.13
C LEU A 223 -0.78 -15.84 14.87
N LEU A 224 -2.06 -15.90 14.50
CA LEU A 224 -3.09 -15.12 15.18
C LEU A 224 -3.27 -15.53 16.64
N ALA A 225 -3.19 -16.83 16.95
CA ALA A 225 -3.22 -17.33 18.33
C ALA A 225 -2.00 -16.86 19.13
N ALA A 226 -0.80 -16.95 18.57
CA ALA A 226 0.43 -16.46 19.18
C ALA A 226 0.39 -14.94 19.42
N CYS A 227 -0.10 -14.16 18.46
CA CYS A 227 -0.29 -12.71 18.63
C CYS A 227 -1.19 -12.38 19.84
N ARG A 228 -2.29 -13.11 20.01
CA ARG A 228 -3.19 -12.93 21.16
C ARG A 228 -2.51 -13.30 22.49
N ALA A 229 -1.77 -14.42 22.52
CA ALA A 229 -1.04 -14.86 23.70
C ALA A 229 0.04 -13.87 24.15
N HIS A 230 0.64 -13.15 23.21
CA HIS A 230 1.66 -12.15 23.46
C HIS A 230 1.14 -10.70 23.44
N ASP A 231 -0.16 -10.48 23.53
CA ASP A 231 -0.79 -9.14 23.52
C ASP A 231 -0.26 -8.22 22.39
N THR A 232 -0.17 -8.74 21.18
CA THR A 232 0.23 -7.97 20.01
C THR A 232 -0.72 -8.22 18.83
N THR A 233 -0.37 -7.71 17.65
CA THR A 233 -1.14 -7.85 16.41
C THR A 233 -0.30 -8.55 15.33
N VAL A 234 -0.97 -9.12 14.32
CA VAL A 234 -0.28 -9.67 13.14
C VAL A 234 0.60 -8.59 12.49
N HIS A 235 0.14 -7.34 12.38
CA HIS A 235 0.96 -6.24 11.86
C HIS A 235 2.21 -5.98 12.72
N GLY A 236 2.07 -6.02 14.05
CA GLY A 236 3.21 -5.87 14.96
C GLY A 236 4.26 -6.96 14.76
N VAL A 237 3.84 -8.24 14.64
CA VAL A 237 4.76 -9.36 14.39
C VAL A 237 5.42 -9.24 13.02
N LEU A 238 4.66 -8.92 11.98
CA LEU A 238 5.21 -8.72 10.63
C LEU A 238 6.22 -7.58 10.59
N GLY A 239 5.93 -6.47 11.28
CA GLY A 239 6.85 -5.33 11.41
C GLY A 239 8.12 -5.70 12.17
N ALA A 240 7.99 -6.43 13.29
CA ALA A 240 9.13 -6.93 14.05
C ALA A 240 10.00 -7.88 13.22
N ALA A 241 9.38 -8.86 12.55
CA ALA A 241 10.08 -9.79 11.66
C ALA A 241 10.80 -9.06 10.51
N GLN A 242 10.18 -8.01 9.94
CA GLN A 242 10.81 -7.20 8.90
C GLN A 242 12.02 -6.40 9.42
N ILE A 243 11.91 -5.78 10.59
CA ILE A 243 13.01 -5.06 11.25
C ILE A 243 14.16 -6.04 11.54
N LEU A 244 13.86 -7.22 12.11
CA LEU A 244 14.87 -8.23 12.42
C LEU A 244 15.54 -8.80 11.17
N ALA A 245 14.78 -9.02 10.09
CA ALA A 245 15.33 -9.45 8.81
C ALA A 245 16.28 -8.41 8.20
N ILE A 246 15.99 -7.11 8.35
CA ILE A 246 16.90 -6.04 7.95
C ILE A 246 18.11 -5.99 8.86
N ASN A 247 17.91 -6.15 10.17
CA ASN A 247 18.99 -6.16 11.16
C ASN A 247 20.02 -7.25 10.86
N SER A 248 19.61 -8.43 10.37
CA SER A 248 20.53 -9.51 10.01
C SER A 248 21.48 -9.17 8.85
N GLU A 249 21.14 -8.18 8.03
CA GLU A 249 22.01 -7.68 6.94
C GLU A 249 22.95 -6.54 7.39
N CYS A 250 22.81 -6.03 8.62
CA CYS A 250 23.56 -4.88 9.10
C CYS A 250 24.91 -5.22 9.77
N GLY A 251 25.37 -6.47 9.67
CA GLY A 251 26.68 -6.91 10.21
C GLY A 251 26.64 -7.25 11.71
N ALA A 252 27.77 -7.03 12.42
CA ALA A 252 27.92 -7.44 13.82
C ALA A 252 26.79 -6.92 14.74
N PRO A 253 26.41 -7.73 15.77
CA PRO A 253 25.31 -7.42 16.66
C PRO A 253 25.66 -6.25 17.59
N GLU A 254 25.36 -5.03 17.15
CA GLU A 254 25.42 -3.80 17.94
C GLU A 254 24.02 -3.26 18.13
N GLU A 255 23.82 -2.48 19.20
CA GLU A 255 22.56 -1.75 19.35
C GLU A 255 22.41 -0.69 18.27
N ARG A 256 21.32 -0.75 17.53
CA ARG A 256 21.02 0.21 16.47
C ARG A 256 19.54 0.56 16.43
N HIS A 257 19.25 1.68 15.82
CA HIS A 257 17.88 2.09 15.58
C HIS A 257 17.48 1.77 14.14
N LEU A 258 16.36 1.09 13.96
CA LEU A 258 15.76 0.80 12.65
C LEU A 258 14.35 1.39 12.59
N ALA A 259 14.02 1.98 11.47
CA ALA A 259 12.72 2.60 11.27
C ALA A 259 11.79 1.73 10.40
N LEU A 260 10.51 1.77 10.74
CA LEU A 260 9.44 1.12 10.01
C LEU A 260 8.37 2.14 9.63
N ASN A 261 8.04 2.22 8.35
CA ASN A 261 6.88 2.93 7.86
C ASN A 261 5.71 1.98 7.73
N SER A 262 4.69 2.17 8.54
CA SER A 262 3.43 1.42 8.50
C SER A 262 2.35 2.25 7.83
N LEU A 263 1.66 1.67 6.84
CA LEU A 263 0.51 2.32 6.23
C LEU A 263 -0.75 2.01 7.04
N ALA A 264 -1.43 3.05 7.48
CA ALA A 264 -2.64 2.97 8.28
C ALA A 264 -3.86 3.44 7.47
N ASP A 265 -4.96 2.70 7.58
CA ASP A 265 -6.26 3.10 7.03
C ASP A 265 -6.90 4.16 7.93
N LEU A 266 -7.24 5.30 7.35
CA LEU A 266 -7.81 6.43 8.06
C LEU A 266 -9.35 6.39 8.12
N ARG A 267 -10.02 5.48 7.43
CA ARG A 267 -11.49 5.46 7.35
C ARG A 267 -12.18 5.44 8.71
N GLY A 268 -11.58 4.74 9.68
CA GLY A 268 -12.11 4.67 11.05
C GLY A 268 -11.89 5.92 11.91
N VAL A 269 -11.07 6.88 11.46
CA VAL A 269 -10.73 8.09 12.22
C VAL A 269 -11.14 9.39 11.51
N LEU A 270 -11.50 9.32 10.24
CA LEU A 270 -12.05 10.45 9.48
C LEU A 270 -13.53 10.67 9.82
N ARG A 271 -14.01 11.90 9.61
CA ARG A 271 -15.46 12.18 9.63
C ARG A 271 -16.11 11.44 8.46
N ASP A 272 -17.38 11.23 8.52
CA ASP A 272 -18.20 10.40 7.65
C ASP A 272 -17.90 8.90 7.81
N ASN A 273 -18.92 8.10 7.59
CA ASN A 273 -18.80 6.63 7.65
C ASN A 273 -18.25 6.11 6.32
N LEU A 274 -16.93 6.24 6.14
CA LEU A 274 -16.25 5.71 4.97
C LEU A 274 -16.07 4.20 5.08
N SER A 275 -16.23 3.51 3.96
CA SER A 275 -16.01 2.07 3.80
C SER A 275 -14.97 1.77 2.71
N ALA A 276 -14.68 0.50 2.50
CA ALA A 276 -13.85 0.07 1.38
C ALA A 276 -14.51 0.35 0.01
N ASP A 277 -15.84 0.48 -0.03
CA ASP A 277 -16.59 0.84 -1.24
C ASP A 277 -16.36 2.30 -1.68
N ASP A 278 -15.94 3.16 -0.75
CA ASP A 278 -15.60 4.54 -1.07
C ASP A 278 -14.21 4.59 -1.72
N LEU A 279 -14.20 4.65 -3.06
CA LEU A 279 -12.96 4.75 -3.82
C LEU A 279 -12.27 6.07 -3.51
N GLY A 280 -11.01 6.00 -3.09
CA GLY A 280 -10.21 7.17 -2.72
C GLY A 280 -8.92 6.81 -1.99
N LEU A 281 -8.15 7.84 -1.68
CA LEU A 281 -6.88 7.73 -0.96
C LEU A 281 -7.08 8.13 0.52
N TYR A 282 -7.31 7.14 1.38
CA TYR A 282 -7.59 7.33 2.82
C TYR A 282 -6.58 6.59 3.68
N ILE A 283 -5.30 6.84 3.44
CA ILE A 283 -4.19 6.24 4.18
C ILE A 283 -3.26 7.30 4.74
N ALA A 284 -2.57 6.96 5.83
CA ALA A 284 -1.42 7.70 6.34
C ALA A 284 -0.21 6.78 6.46
N THR A 285 0.98 7.35 6.28
CA THR A 285 2.24 6.68 6.57
C THR A 285 2.67 7.05 7.98
N LEU A 286 2.75 6.06 8.87
CA LEU A 286 3.18 6.22 10.26
C LEU A 286 4.59 5.67 10.41
N THR A 287 5.52 6.50 10.83
CA THR A 287 6.91 6.13 11.05
C THR A 287 7.14 5.84 12.53
N THR A 288 7.67 4.66 12.82
CA THR A 288 8.13 4.26 14.16
C THR A 288 9.62 3.91 14.10
N VAL A 289 10.36 4.18 15.19
CA VAL A 289 11.81 3.95 15.25
C VAL A 289 12.13 3.13 16.50
N HIS A 290 12.69 1.94 16.29
CA HIS A 290 12.89 0.93 17.32
C HIS A 290 14.38 0.67 17.55
N ALA A 291 14.79 0.59 18.82
CA ALA A 291 16.11 0.10 19.20
C ALA A 291 16.13 -1.43 19.04
N VAL A 292 17.15 -1.93 18.35
CA VAL A 292 17.40 -3.35 18.15
C VAL A 292 18.76 -3.67 18.73
N GLY A 293 18.77 -4.39 19.86
CA GLY A 293 20.00 -4.79 20.56
C GLY A 293 20.65 -6.04 19.93
N ALA A 294 21.73 -6.52 20.57
CA ALA A 294 22.47 -7.70 20.12
C ALA A 294 21.67 -9.01 20.16
N SER A 295 20.67 -9.10 21.05
CA SER A 295 19.77 -10.27 21.18
C SER A 295 18.32 -9.80 21.21
N PRO A 296 17.77 -9.41 20.07
CA PRO A 296 16.46 -8.79 20.02
C PRO A 296 15.37 -9.82 20.27
N ASP A 297 14.34 -9.43 21.06
CA ASP A 297 13.13 -10.20 21.28
C ASP A 297 12.05 -9.76 20.32
N LEU A 298 11.62 -10.67 19.44
CA LEU A 298 10.57 -10.43 18.44
C LEU A 298 9.25 -9.96 19.09
N TRP A 299 8.86 -10.55 20.21
CA TRP A 299 7.58 -10.24 20.85
C TRP A 299 7.59 -8.87 21.52
N GLN A 300 8.69 -8.50 22.17
CA GLN A 300 8.86 -7.16 22.73
C GLN A 300 8.83 -6.10 21.64
N LEU A 301 9.51 -6.35 20.52
CA LEU A 301 9.52 -5.45 19.36
C LEU A 301 8.11 -5.35 18.74
N ALA A 302 7.39 -6.47 18.59
CA ALA A 302 6.03 -6.48 18.07
C ALA A 302 5.03 -5.71 18.97
N LYS A 303 5.19 -5.79 20.30
CA LYS A 303 4.41 -4.99 21.27
C LYS A 303 4.71 -3.51 21.16
N SER A 304 5.99 -3.14 21.03
CA SER A 304 6.42 -1.75 20.86
C SER A 304 5.80 -1.15 19.60
N ILE A 305 5.88 -1.85 18.48
CA ILE A 305 5.26 -1.43 17.20
C ILE A 305 3.75 -1.24 17.36
N LYS A 306 3.04 -2.23 17.95
CA LYS A 306 1.59 -2.12 18.22
C LYS A 306 1.29 -0.88 19.06
N SER A 307 2.02 -0.68 20.16
CA SER A 307 1.78 0.41 21.09
C SER A 307 1.99 1.78 20.45
N GLU A 308 3.11 1.96 19.73
CA GLU A 308 3.41 3.23 19.06
C GLU A 308 2.40 3.57 17.96
N LEU A 309 2.05 2.60 17.12
CA LEU A 309 1.03 2.79 16.08
C LEU A 309 -0.36 3.09 16.67
N SER A 310 -0.74 2.38 17.73
CA SER A 310 -2.01 2.64 18.41
C SER A 310 -2.05 4.04 19.01
N SER A 311 -0.95 4.49 19.62
CA SER A 311 -0.84 5.84 20.17
C SER A 311 -1.02 6.90 19.07
N LEU A 312 -0.33 6.76 17.92
CA LEU A 312 -0.44 7.70 16.79
C LEU A 312 -1.86 7.75 16.19
N LEU A 313 -2.56 6.62 16.15
CA LEU A 313 -3.92 6.55 15.63
C LEU A 313 -4.94 7.17 16.61
N HIS A 314 -4.84 6.87 17.91
CA HIS A 314 -5.79 7.37 18.93
C HIS A 314 -5.61 8.85 19.26
N SER A 315 -4.40 9.38 19.18
CA SER A 315 -4.16 10.82 19.36
C SER A 315 -4.74 11.68 18.23
N GLY A 316 -5.14 11.05 17.10
CA GLY A 316 -5.52 11.75 15.89
C GLY A 316 -4.31 12.33 15.12
N ASP A 317 -3.09 11.95 15.51
CA ASP A 317 -1.85 12.45 14.90
C ASP A 317 -1.57 11.79 13.55
N ALA A 318 -2.20 10.65 13.27
CA ALA A 318 -2.06 9.95 11.99
C ALA A 318 -2.36 10.87 10.78
N ASN A 319 -3.33 11.77 10.92
CA ASN A 319 -3.67 12.73 9.87
C ASN A 319 -2.66 13.88 9.75
N LEU A 320 -1.92 14.17 10.83
CA LEU A 320 -0.98 15.29 10.87
C LEU A 320 0.32 15.02 10.12
N ILE A 321 0.59 13.74 9.76
CA ILE A 321 1.79 13.39 8.97
C ILE A 321 1.87 14.20 7.68
N HIS A 322 0.72 14.50 7.07
CA HIS A 322 0.65 15.31 5.85
C HIS A 322 1.01 16.79 6.09
N SER A 323 1.03 17.25 7.35
CA SER A 323 1.46 18.62 7.69
C SER A 323 2.96 18.86 7.53
N PHE A 324 3.77 17.79 7.44
CA PHE A 324 5.20 17.91 7.12
C PHE A 324 5.46 18.26 5.66
N TYR A 325 4.49 17.97 4.79
CA TYR A 325 4.64 18.29 3.39
C TYR A 325 4.17 19.72 3.12
N PRO A 326 4.76 20.41 2.16
CA PRO A 326 4.18 21.63 1.63
C PRO A 326 2.72 21.37 1.32
N ARG A 327 1.86 22.40 1.42
CA ARG A 327 0.45 22.24 1.02
C ARG A 327 0.39 21.91 -0.48
N ALA A 328 0.62 20.63 -0.80
CA ALA A 328 0.84 20.15 -2.16
C ALA A 328 -0.32 20.50 -3.10
N SER A 329 -1.56 20.53 -2.56
CA SER A 329 -2.73 20.99 -3.32
C SER A 329 -2.66 22.48 -3.71
N LEU A 330 -1.80 23.28 -3.09
CA LEU A 330 -1.57 24.70 -3.41
C LEU A 330 -0.34 24.91 -4.29
N LEU A 331 0.48 23.87 -4.50
CA LEU A 331 1.63 23.95 -5.38
C LEU A 331 1.19 23.83 -6.86
N PRO A 332 1.79 24.59 -7.75
CA PRO A 332 1.57 24.37 -9.18
C PRO A 332 2.13 23.01 -9.60
N THR A 333 1.51 22.39 -10.58
CA THR A 333 2.00 21.13 -11.17
C THR A 333 3.29 21.42 -11.95
N SER A 334 4.41 21.14 -11.33
CA SER A 334 5.72 21.35 -11.93
C SER A 334 6.76 20.38 -11.38
N ARG A 335 7.82 20.14 -12.13
CA ARG A 335 8.96 19.33 -11.64
C ARG A 335 9.64 19.96 -10.42
N HIS A 336 9.60 21.27 -10.28
CA HIS A 336 10.12 21.96 -9.10
C HIS A 336 9.28 21.64 -7.86
N SER A 337 7.96 21.73 -7.95
CA SER A 337 7.03 21.36 -6.87
C SER A 337 7.18 19.89 -6.47
N ALA A 338 7.32 18.99 -7.45
CA ALA A 338 7.57 17.57 -7.20
C ALA A 338 8.87 17.35 -6.42
N ARG A 339 9.96 18.05 -6.78
CA ARG A 339 11.23 17.97 -6.05
C ARG A 339 11.15 18.55 -4.64
N LEU A 340 10.36 19.61 -4.41
CA LEU A 340 10.10 20.13 -3.06
C LEU A 340 9.40 19.10 -2.18
N VAL A 341 8.37 18.44 -2.72
CA VAL A 341 7.66 17.35 -2.01
C VAL A 341 8.59 16.17 -1.76
N GLN A 342 9.41 15.78 -2.75
CA GLN A 342 10.40 14.72 -2.58
C GLN A 342 11.44 15.07 -1.50
N ALA A 343 11.95 16.28 -1.47
CA ALA A 343 12.90 16.75 -0.45
C ALA A 343 12.27 16.69 0.96
N ALA A 344 11.00 17.09 1.08
CA ALA A 344 10.27 16.96 2.35
C ALA A 344 10.11 15.48 2.78
N ALA A 345 9.81 14.58 1.85
CA ALA A 345 9.75 13.14 2.13
C ALA A 345 11.09 12.56 2.56
N ALA A 346 12.20 13.09 2.05
CA ALA A 346 13.56 12.65 2.39
C ALA A 346 14.05 13.14 3.76
N LEU A 347 13.33 14.03 4.45
CA LEU A 347 13.66 14.45 5.81
C LEU A 347 13.32 13.38 6.87
N GLY A 348 12.48 12.39 6.52
CA GLY A 348 12.18 11.27 7.40
C GLY A 348 13.38 10.33 7.56
N PRO A 349 13.41 9.50 8.64
CA PRO A 349 14.46 8.51 8.82
C PRO A 349 14.43 7.47 7.71
N PRO A 350 15.60 6.89 7.33
CA PRO A 350 15.61 5.73 6.43
C PRO A 350 14.79 4.61 7.05
N ALA A 351 13.77 4.14 6.33
CA ALA A 351 12.82 3.17 6.84
C ALA A 351 12.50 2.10 5.81
N SER A 352 12.20 0.90 6.26
CA SER A 352 11.49 -0.07 5.44
C SER A 352 9.98 0.19 5.51
N MET A 353 9.24 -0.28 4.52
CA MET A 353 7.78 -0.06 4.46
C MET A 353 7.02 -1.38 4.63
N LEU A 354 6.00 -1.35 5.48
CA LEU A 354 5.03 -2.43 5.65
C LEU A 354 3.63 -1.90 5.37
N THR A 355 2.95 -2.49 4.40
CA THR A 355 1.57 -2.17 4.10
C THR A 355 0.70 -3.42 4.18
N ASN A 356 -0.32 -3.39 5.04
CA ASN A 356 -1.20 -4.52 5.31
C ASN A 356 -2.65 -4.06 5.14
N ILE A 357 -3.33 -4.56 4.11
CA ILE A 357 -4.73 -4.22 3.85
C ILE A 357 -5.73 -5.02 4.70
N GLY A 358 -5.21 -5.86 5.60
CA GLY A 358 -6.01 -6.64 6.54
C GLY A 358 -6.52 -7.94 5.96
N ASN A 359 -7.50 -8.52 6.67
CA ASN A 359 -8.13 -9.77 6.25
C ASN A 359 -9.30 -9.47 5.32
N LEU A 360 -9.15 -9.87 4.06
CA LEU A 360 -10.17 -9.71 3.03
C LEU A 360 -11.19 -10.85 3.12
N GLN A 361 -12.45 -10.53 2.86
CA GLN A 361 -13.50 -11.56 2.83
C GLN A 361 -13.26 -12.52 1.67
N PRO A 362 -13.46 -13.83 1.87
CA PRO A 362 -13.36 -14.80 0.79
C PRO A 362 -14.31 -14.45 -0.35
N LEU A 363 -13.76 -14.32 -1.55
CA LEU A 363 -14.51 -14.04 -2.76
C LEU A 363 -15.08 -15.34 -3.32
N THR A 364 -16.40 -15.38 -3.47
CA THR A 364 -17.12 -16.47 -4.15
C THR A 364 -17.78 -15.91 -5.39
N LEU A 365 -17.53 -16.54 -6.53
CA LEU A 365 -18.17 -16.18 -7.79
C LEU A 365 -19.40 -17.08 -8.04
N ARG A 366 -20.48 -16.50 -8.51
CA ARG A 366 -21.75 -17.24 -8.75
C ARG A 366 -21.59 -18.35 -9.79
N ASN A 367 -20.71 -18.19 -10.76
CA ASN A 367 -20.37 -19.22 -11.75
C ASN A 367 -19.49 -20.36 -11.21
N GLY A 368 -19.15 -20.34 -9.91
CA GLY A 368 -18.41 -21.41 -9.25
C GLY A 368 -16.89 -21.42 -9.49
N VAL A 369 -16.32 -20.44 -10.18
CA VAL A 369 -14.86 -20.36 -10.39
C VAL A 369 -14.14 -20.19 -9.05
N PRO A 370 -13.24 -21.12 -8.66
CA PRO A 370 -12.54 -21.05 -7.38
C PRO A 370 -11.52 -19.92 -7.36
N ILE A 371 -11.49 -19.16 -6.27
CA ILE A 371 -10.50 -18.11 -6.00
C ILE A 371 -9.40 -18.67 -5.11
N ARG A 372 -8.16 -18.61 -5.57
CA ARG A 372 -6.99 -19.10 -4.83
C ARG A 372 -6.40 -18.06 -3.91
N SER A 373 -6.25 -16.84 -4.40
CA SER A 373 -5.63 -15.76 -3.64
C SER A 373 -6.16 -14.40 -4.07
N LEU A 374 -6.12 -13.47 -3.16
CA LEU A 374 -6.22 -12.04 -3.41
C LEU A 374 -5.01 -11.38 -2.77
N ALA A 375 -4.25 -10.62 -3.54
CA ALA A 375 -3.04 -9.97 -3.10
C ALA A 375 -2.83 -8.63 -3.82
N PHE A 376 -1.81 -7.88 -3.40
CA PHE A 376 -1.48 -6.61 -4.01
C PHE A 376 0.03 -6.35 -3.98
N MET A 377 0.48 -5.45 -4.82
CA MET A 377 1.84 -4.94 -4.87
C MET A 377 1.80 -3.42 -5.02
N VAL A 378 2.81 -2.73 -4.49
CA VAL A 378 2.95 -1.28 -4.61
C VAL A 378 4.34 -0.93 -5.15
N SER A 379 4.46 0.19 -5.85
CA SER A 379 5.77 0.73 -6.22
C SER A 379 6.45 1.30 -4.97
N PRO A 380 7.61 0.75 -4.53
CA PRO A 380 8.31 1.30 -3.38
C PRO A 380 8.86 2.69 -3.68
N PRO A 381 8.60 3.70 -2.82
CA PRO A 381 9.26 4.99 -2.96
C PRO A 381 10.80 4.85 -2.87
N PRO A 382 11.58 5.72 -3.55
CA PRO A 382 13.03 5.58 -3.67
C PRO A 382 13.81 5.57 -2.34
N GLN A 383 13.26 6.14 -1.28
CA GLN A 383 13.88 6.19 0.05
C GLN A 383 13.70 4.88 0.85
N HIS A 384 12.87 3.95 0.37
CA HIS A 384 12.61 2.69 1.07
C HIS A 384 13.32 1.53 0.36
N PRO A 385 14.29 0.85 1.03
CA PRO A 385 15.01 -0.25 0.43
C PRO A 385 14.11 -1.43 0.09
N ILE A 386 13.13 -1.70 0.94
CA ILE A 386 12.12 -2.73 0.73
C ILE A 386 10.74 -2.21 1.15
N CYS A 387 9.73 -2.74 0.46
CA CYS A 387 8.34 -2.62 0.85
C CYS A 387 7.72 -4.01 0.93
N VAL A 388 7.11 -4.35 2.07
CA VAL A 388 6.37 -5.61 2.22
C VAL A 388 4.88 -5.31 2.17
N THR A 389 4.19 -5.89 1.19
CA THR A 389 2.73 -5.86 1.10
C THR A 389 2.15 -7.13 1.69
N VAL A 390 1.04 -7.02 2.42
CA VAL A 390 0.38 -8.14 3.08
C VAL A 390 -1.12 -8.07 2.89
N ALA A 391 -1.71 -9.15 2.40
CA ALA A 391 -3.15 -9.36 2.33
C ALA A 391 -3.52 -10.68 3.01
N GLY A 392 -4.41 -10.63 3.99
CA GLY A 392 -5.05 -11.82 4.56
C GLY A 392 -6.17 -12.29 3.64
N TYR A 393 -6.16 -13.57 3.25
CA TYR A 393 -7.22 -14.15 2.43
C TYR A 393 -7.45 -15.61 2.81
N ALA A 394 -8.72 -15.98 2.99
CA ALA A 394 -9.14 -17.35 3.34
C ALA A 394 -8.39 -17.96 4.56
N GLY A 395 -7.90 -17.13 5.46
CA GLY A 395 -7.20 -17.49 6.69
C GLY A 395 -5.68 -17.63 6.55
N GLY A 396 -5.12 -17.50 5.34
CA GLY A 396 -3.68 -17.39 5.09
C GLY A 396 -3.24 -15.94 4.88
N LEU A 397 -1.93 -15.72 4.70
CA LEU A 397 -1.38 -14.41 4.33
C LEU A 397 -0.63 -14.53 3.01
N HIS A 398 -0.87 -13.58 2.11
CA HIS A 398 -0.12 -13.41 0.87
C HIS A 398 0.75 -12.17 1.00
N LEU A 399 2.07 -12.36 0.93
CA LEU A 399 3.05 -11.31 1.09
C LEU A 399 3.84 -11.12 -0.22
N HIS A 400 4.22 -9.88 -0.49
CA HIS A 400 5.19 -9.58 -1.55
C HIS A 400 6.26 -8.66 -0.98
N LEU A 401 7.52 -9.07 -1.08
CA LEU A 401 8.66 -8.20 -0.82
C LEU A 401 9.00 -7.50 -2.13
N LEU A 402 8.86 -6.18 -2.16
CA LEU A 402 9.12 -5.34 -3.32
C LEU A 402 10.36 -4.51 -3.09
N TYR A 403 11.18 -4.37 -4.13
CA TYR A 403 12.41 -3.60 -4.13
C TYR A 403 12.74 -3.10 -5.54
N ASP A 404 13.60 -2.09 -5.61
CA ASP A 404 14.18 -1.62 -6.87
C ASP A 404 15.53 -2.33 -7.09
N GLN A 405 15.58 -3.20 -8.10
CA GLN A 405 16.77 -4.00 -8.45
C GLN A 405 17.99 -3.12 -8.80
N THR A 406 17.77 -1.88 -9.22
CA THR A 406 18.87 -0.94 -9.51
C THR A 406 19.57 -0.43 -8.24
N LYS A 407 18.97 -0.67 -7.05
CA LYS A 407 19.42 -0.17 -5.75
C LYS A 407 19.71 -1.26 -4.74
N LEU A 408 19.04 -2.40 -4.85
CA LEU A 408 19.18 -3.54 -3.96
C LEU A 408 19.35 -4.80 -4.79
N GLY A 409 20.44 -5.53 -4.58
CA GLY A 409 20.72 -6.77 -5.31
C GLY A 409 19.72 -7.88 -4.98
N ASP A 410 19.37 -8.71 -5.97
CA ASP A 410 18.40 -9.80 -5.84
C ASP A 410 18.76 -10.77 -4.71
N ALA A 411 20.05 -11.10 -4.56
CA ALA A 411 20.51 -12.02 -3.51
C ALA A 411 20.27 -11.45 -2.10
N GLN A 412 20.48 -10.14 -1.89
CA GLN A 412 20.22 -9.49 -0.62
C GLN A 412 18.72 -9.39 -0.33
N ALA A 413 17.91 -9.01 -1.32
CA ALA A 413 16.46 -8.99 -1.20
C ALA A 413 15.90 -10.38 -0.84
N GLN A 414 16.43 -11.44 -1.47
CA GLN A 414 16.03 -12.82 -1.18
C GLN A 414 16.43 -13.26 0.24
N ARG A 415 17.63 -12.91 0.73
CA ARG A 415 18.01 -13.19 2.13
C ARG A 415 17.11 -12.49 3.12
N ILE A 416 16.82 -11.20 2.92
CA ILE A 416 15.88 -10.44 3.76
C ILE A 416 14.51 -11.10 3.77
N GLY A 417 13.99 -11.49 2.60
CA GLY A 417 12.68 -12.13 2.49
C GLY A 417 12.63 -13.51 3.17
N ASN A 418 13.68 -14.31 3.03
CA ASN A 418 13.78 -15.59 3.70
C ASN A 418 13.88 -15.43 5.23
N ALA A 419 14.69 -14.48 5.70
CA ALA A 419 14.78 -14.17 7.12
C ALA A 419 13.44 -13.66 7.69
N LEU A 420 12.71 -12.81 6.95
CA LEU A 420 11.37 -12.37 7.33
C LEU A 420 10.43 -13.55 7.58
N ILE A 421 10.40 -14.53 6.66
CA ILE A 421 9.56 -15.72 6.81
C ILE A 421 10.08 -16.62 7.94
N GLY A 422 11.40 -16.76 8.11
CA GLY A 422 11.98 -17.50 9.23
C GLY A 422 11.57 -16.94 10.59
N PHE A 423 11.57 -15.63 10.77
CA PHE A 423 11.07 -15.00 12.00
C PHE A 423 9.57 -15.20 12.23
N ILE A 424 8.76 -15.20 11.16
CA ILE A 424 7.34 -15.50 11.26
C ILE A 424 7.14 -16.97 11.66
N ASP A 425 7.88 -17.91 11.06
CA ASP A 425 7.79 -19.32 11.39
C ASP A 425 8.27 -19.61 12.82
N ALA A 426 9.33 -18.97 13.29
CA ALA A 426 9.79 -19.07 14.68
C ALA A 426 8.78 -18.50 15.69
N ALA A 427 8.00 -17.50 15.32
CA ALA A 427 6.90 -16.98 16.15
C ALA A 427 5.74 -17.96 16.27
N ILE A 428 5.55 -18.84 15.30
CA ILE A 428 4.47 -19.84 15.31
C ILE A 428 4.87 -21.11 16.06
N ASP A 429 6.12 -21.56 15.86
CA ASP A 429 6.67 -22.76 16.46
C ASP A 429 8.03 -22.47 17.13
N PRO A 430 8.02 -22.10 18.42
CA PRO A 430 9.26 -21.84 19.16
C PRO A 430 10.17 -23.08 19.34
N SER A 431 9.64 -24.29 19.08
CA SER A 431 10.37 -25.55 19.24
C SER A 431 11.20 -25.94 18.00
N ASN A 432 11.08 -25.21 16.90
CA ASN A 432 11.85 -25.46 15.68
C ASN A 432 13.18 -24.67 15.70
N PRO A 433 14.31 -25.29 16.11
CA PRO A 433 15.59 -24.60 16.24
C PRO A 433 16.33 -24.43 14.91
N SER A 434 15.73 -24.84 13.78
CA SER A 434 16.43 -25.01 12.52
C SER A 434 16.74 -23.69 11.77
N GLU A 435 16.31 -22.51 12.28
CA GLU A 435 16.58 -21.22 11.65
C GLU A 435 16.72 -20.07 12.66
N LYS A 436 17.58 -20.23 13.66
CA LYS A 436 18.16 -19.01 14.28
C LYS A 436 19.19 -18.46 13.30
N PRO A 437 18.98 -17.28 12.73
CA PRO A 437 19.94 -16.64 11.84
C PRO A 437 21.23 -16.28 12.56
#